data_d893e0a403bb1b11b8fa1a6af09641cc
#
_entry.id   d893e0a403bb1b11b8fa1a6af09641cc
#
_cell.length_a   1.000
_cell.length_b   1.000
_cell.length_c   1.000
_cell.angle_alpha   90.00
_cell.angle_beta   90.00
_cell.angle_gamma   90.00
#
_symmetry.space_group_name_H-M   'P 1'
#
loop_
_entity.id
_entity.type
_entity.pdbx_description
1 polymer ?
#
loop_
_entity_poly.entity_id
_entity_poly.type
_entity_poly.pdbx_seq_one_letter_code
_entity_poly.pdbx_strand_id
1 'polypeptide(L)'
;MSGTSYIIRRMTYDDIPQVAQIDKEAFPGEWVFRSQAAYKQDLDNPSIRYVVAYREQDARESGRQATPRPRWFKRLFSYERRLNTREYVVGFSGFWMMVGEAHIIAIGVREGYRQLGIGERLLIATIDLAQTLRANVVTLEVRASNMIAQELYKKYGFQVTGRRLKYYSSDGEDAIIMSTDSIASLVFQASFRQLKADHAQRHREIIGLVG
;
A
#
# COMPACT_ATOMS: atom_id res chain seq x y z
N MET A 1 11.77 -19.69 -13.30
CA MET A 1 11.35 -19.03 -12.01
C MET A 1 10.20 -18.11 -12.34
N SER A 2 8.97 -18.36 -11.87
CA SER A 2 7.83 -17.51 -12.14
C SER A 2 8.03 -16.17 -11.41
N GLY A 3 8.09 -15.08 -12.16
CA GLY A 3 8.19 -13.74 -11.60
C GLY A 3 7.06 -13.49 -10.60
N THR A 4 7.42 -13.09 -9.38
CA THR A 4 6.44 -12.85 -8.32
C THR A 4 5.61 -11.63 -8.68
N SER A 5 4.37 -11.82 -9.09
CA SER A 5 3.44 -10.72 -9.37
C SER A 5 2.77 -10.27 -8.06
N TYR A 6 2.80 -8.96 -7.81
CA TYR A 6 2.06 -8.35 -6.70
C TYR A 6 0.75 -7.78 -7.21
N ILE A 7 -0.33 -8.07 -6.51
CA ILE A 7 -1.67 -7.63 -6.85
C ILE A 7 -2.11 -6.56 -5.86
N ILE A 8 -2.79 -5.51 -6.37
CA ILE A 8 -3.39 -4.47 -5.52
C ILE A 8 -4.90 -4.69 -5.49
N ARG A 9 -5.48 -4.65 -4.30
CA ARG A 9 -6.93 -4.62 -4.08
C ARG A 9 -7.31 -3.78 -2.86
N ARG A 10 -8.60 -3.55 -2.69
CA ARG A 10 -9.12 -2.96 -1.45
C ARG A 10 -8.81 -3.88 -0.26
N MET A 11 -8.48 -3.26 0.86
CA MET A 11 -8.28 -3.95 2.13
C MET A 11 -9.61 -4.50 2.64
N THR A 12 -9.55 -5.68 3.25
CA THR A 12 -10.66 -6.35 3.94
C THR A 12 -10.33 -6.55 5.41
N TYR A 13 -11.31 -6.97 6.21
CA TYR A 13 -11.07 -7.28 7.63
C TYR A 13 -10.04 -8.39 7.85
N ASP A 14 -9.94 -9.35 6.93
CA ASP A 14 -8.99 -10.46 7.01
C ASP A 14 -7.53 -10.01 6.87
N ASP A 15 -7.30 -8.83 6.29
CA ASP A 15 -5.97 -8.24 6.11
C ASP A 15 -5.45 -7.54 7.38
N ILE A 16 -6.35 -7.17 8.30
CA ILE A 16 -6.03 -6.34 9.48
C ILE A 16 -4.82 -6.86 10.24
N PRO A 17 -4.70 -8.17 10.58
CA PRO A 17 -3.55 -8.66 11.34
C PRO A 17 -2.22 -8.43 10.61
N GLN A 18 -2.20 -8.61 9.28
CA GLN A 18 -0.99 -8.42 8.48
C GLN A 18 -0.67 -6.94 8.29
N VAL A 19 -1.69 -6.10 8.04
CA VAL A 19 -1.53 -4.64 7.90
C VAL A 19 -1.02 -4.02 9.20
N ALA A 20 -1.58 -4.38 10.35
CA ALA A 20 -1.11 -3.90 11.65
C ALA A 20 0.35 -4.30 11.94
N GLN A 21 0.79 -5.47 11.45
CA GLN A 21 2.18 -5.88 11.53
C GLN A 21 3.07 -5.02 10.63
N ILE A 22 2.66 -4.76 9.39
CA ILE A 22 3.41 -3.91 8.44
C ILE A 22 3.52 -2.47 8.97
N ASP A 23 2.45 -1.94 9.54
CA ASP A 23 2.42 -0.61 10.15
C ASP A 23 3.51 -0.49 11.22
N LYS A 24 3.58 -1.47 12.12
CA LYS A 24 4.62 -1.54 13.15
C LYS A 24 6.03 -1.67 12.58
N GLU A 25 6.22 -2.42 11.50
CA GLU A 25 7.51 -2.60 10.82
C GLU A 25 7.93 -1.33 10.04
N ALA A 26 6.97 -0.63 9.44
CA ALA A 26 7.22 0.52 8.58
C ALA A 26 7.42 1.82 9.37
N PHE A 27 6.81 1.94 10.54
CA PHE A 27 6.82 3.16 11.37
C PHE A 27 7.27 2.87 12.81
N PRO A 28 8.50 2.37 13.01
CA PRO A 28 9.00 2.02 14.34
C PRO A 28 9.12 3.30 15.20
N GLY A 29 8.61 3.22 16.43
CA GLY A 29 8.68 4.34 17.38
C GLY A 29 7.59 5.40 17.20
N GLU A 30 6.68 5.29 16.26
CA GLU A 30 5.53 6.17 16.22
C GLU A 30 4.57 5.85 17.37
N TRP A 31 4.12 6.88 18.05
CA TRP A 31 3.38 6.78 19.32
C TRP A 31 2.03 6.09 19.19
N VAL A 32 1.51 6.04 18.00
CA VAL A 32 0.20 5.46 17.71
C VAL A 32 0.34 4.40 16.62
N PHE A 33 0.86 3.23 17.00
CA PHE A 33 0.54 2.05 16.19
C PHE A 33 -0.98 1.93 16.14
N ARG A 34 -1.53 1.93 14.94
CA ARG A 34 -2.94 1.66 14.79
C ARG A 34 -3.22 0.25 15.27
N SER A 35 -3.99 0.12 16.34
CA SER A 35 -4.43 -1.17 16.83
C SER A 35 -5.31 -1.87 15.77
N GLN A 36 -5.43 -3.18 15.85
CA GLN A 36 -6.38 -3.90 14.97
C GLN A 36 -7.81 -3.38 15.12
N ALA A 37 -8.20 -2.94 16.32
CA ALA A 37 -9.50 -2.32 16.57
C ALA A 37 -9.65 -0.98 15.84
N ALA A 38 -8.59 -0.16 15.78
CA ALA A 38 -8.60 1.10 15.03
C ALA A 38 -8.73 0.85 13.52
N TYR A 39 -8.02 -0.14 12.96
CA TYR A 39 -8.18 -0.52 11.56
C TYR A 39 -9.60 -1.01 11.24
N LYS A 40 -10.22 -1.74 12.18
CA LYS A 40 -11.62 -2.15 12.03
C LYS A 40 -12.56 -0.95 11.98
N GLN A 41 -12.40 0.01 12.88
CA GLN A 41 -13.18 1.26 12.88
C GLN A 41 -12.97 2.06 11.58
N ASP A 42 -11.72 2.12 11.09
CA ASP A 42 -11.40 2.78 9.83
C ASP A 42 -12.10 2.12 8.63
N LEU A 43 -12.16 0.79 8.58
CA LEU A 43 -12.85 0.06 7.50
C LEU A 43 -14.38 0.25 7.56
N ASP A 44 -14.95 0.48 8.74
CA ASP A 44 -16.37 0.81 8.93
C ASP A 44 -16.67 2.28 8.54
N ASN A 45 -15.63 3.14 8.48
CA ASN A 45 -15.79 4.55 8.14
C ASN A 45 -15.85 4.76 6.62
N PRO A 46 -16.98 5.29 6.07
CA PRO A 46 -17.13 5.52 4.64
C PRO A 46 -16.17 6.57 4.07
N SER A 47 -15.53 7.38 4.92
CA SER A 47 -14.54 8.38 4.47
C SER A 47 -13.10 7.87 4.47
N ILE A 48 -12.84 6.68 5.00
CA ILE A 48 -11.48 6.11 5.02
C ILE A 48 -11.39 4.96 4.02
N ARG A 49 -10.31 4.90 3.30
CA ARG A 49 -10.06 3.85 2.29
C ARG A 49 -8.65 3.30 2.46
N TYR A 50 -8.55 1.98 2.36
CA TYR A 50 -7.30 1.25 2.35
C TYR A 50 -7.18 0.37 1.11
N VAL A 51 -5.96 0.26 0.59
CA VAL A 51 -5.56 -0.72 -0.42
C VAL A 51 -4.39 -1.53 0.11
N VAL A 52 -4.30 -2.78 -0.29
CA VAL A 52 -3.20 -3.68 0.04
C VAL A 52 -2.52 -4.20 -1.21
N ALA A 53 -1.20 -4.36 -1.12
CA ALA A 53 -0.40 -5.11 -2.07
C ALA A 53 -0.16 -6.50 -1.49
N TYR A 54 -0.50 -7.55 -2.21
CA TYR A 54 -0.28 -8.92 -1.77
C TYR A 54 0.31 -9.79 -2.87
N ARG A 55 0.93 -10.90 -2.48
CA ARG A 55 1.30 -12.00 -3.36
C ARG A 55 0.56 -13.26 -2.94
N GLU A 56 0.26 -14.10 -3.92
CA GLU A 56 -0.20 -15.45 -3.64
C GLU A 56 0.99 -16.29 -3.14
N GLN A 57 0.85 -16.89 -1.97
CA GLN A 57 1.81 -17.86 -1.44
C GLN A 57 1.24 -19.26 -1.53
N ASP A 58 2.02 -20.20 -2.04
CA ASP A 58 1.69 -21.62 -1.87
C ASP A 58 1.70 -21.97 -0.38
N ALA A 59 0.68 -22.71 0.06
CA ALA A 59 0.54 -23.13 1.46
C ALA A 59 1.76 -23.90 2.00
N ARG A 60 2.66 -24.36 1.12
CA ARG A 60 3.89 -25.06 1.45
C ARG A 60 5.01 -24.12 1.97
N GLU A 61 5.00 -22.85 1.59
CA GLU A 61 6.02 -21.88 2.04
C GLU A 61 5.76 -21.33 3.46
N SER A 62 4.55 -21.48 3.98
CA SER A 62 4.16 -20.87 5.27
C SER A 62 4.56 -21.68 6.53
N GLY A 63 5.47 -22.66 6.43
CA GLY A 63 6.12 -23.30 7.59
C GLY A 63 5.22 -23.99 8.63
N ARG A 64 3.91 -24.07 8.39
CA ARG A 64 3.00 -24.83 9.24
C ARG A 64 2.94 -26.27 8.75
N GLN A 65 3.51 -27.19 9.51
CA GLN A 65 3.33 -28.63 9.35
C GLN A 65 1.83 -28.93 9.18
N ALA A 66 1.45 -29.25 7.93
CA ALA A 66 0.13 -29.78 7.66
C ALA A 66 0.04 -31.15 8.38
N THR A 67 -0.80 -31.26 9.38
CA THR A 67 -1.16 -32.56 9.96
C THR A 67 -1.63 -33.47 8.81
N PRO A 68 -1.10 -34.69 8.71
CA PRO A 68 -1.45 -35.62 7.63
C PRO A 68 -2.95 -35.97 7.73
N ARG A 69 -3.74 -35.48 6.80
CA ARG A 69 -5.16 -35.80 6.68
C ARG A 69 -5.32 -37.12 5.91
N PRO A 70 -6.27 -38.01 6.32
CA PRO A 70 -6.46 -39.33 5.71
C PRO A 70 -6.78 -39.24 4.21
N ARG A 71 -6.28 -40.20 3.43
CA ARG A 71 -6.33 -40.24 1.96
C ARG A 71 -7.75 -40.23 1.35
N TRP A 72 -8.79 -40.60 2.09
CA TRP A 72 -10.18 -40.62 1.64
C TRP A 72 -10.81 -39.22 1.48
N PHE A 73 -10.26 -38.19 2.12
CA PHE A 73 -10.70 -36.79 2.00
C PHE A 73 -10.42 -36.17 0.60
N LYS A 74 -9.53 -36.78 -0.20
CA LYS A 74 -9.11 -36.21 -1.50
C LYS A 74 -10.18 -36.32 -2.61
N ARG A 75 -11.25 -37.07 -2.41
CA ARG A 75 -12.21 -37.39 -3.47
C ARG A 75 -13.47 -36.52 -3.50
N LEU A 76 -13.68 -35.71 -2.50
CA LEU A 76 -14.91 -34.89 -2.35
C LEU A 76 -14.79 -33.41 -2.75
N PHE A 77 -13.58 -32.89 -2.98
CA PHE A 77 -13.40 -31.45 -3.20
C PHE A 77 -12.41 -31.14 -4.34
N SER A 78 -12.87 -31.24 -5.58
CA SER A 78 -12.25 -30.56 -6.72
C SER A 78 -12.35 -29.00 -6.63
N TYR A 79 -13.02 -28.50 -5.60
CA TYR A 79 -13.15 -27.08 -5.23
C TYR A 79 -11.98 -26.58 -4.38
N GLU A 80 -11.13 -27.45 -3.83
CA GLU A 80 -10.05 -27.11 -2.89
C GLU A 80 -8.82 -26.46 -3.54
N ARG A 81 -8.74 -26.35 -4.87
CA ARG A 81 -7.59 -25.68 -5.50
C ARG A 81 -7.49 -24.20 -5.18
N ARG A 82 -8.58 -23.55 -4.74
CA ARG A 82 -8.59 -22.14 -4.29
C ARG A 82 -8.29 -21.95 -2.80
N LEU A 83 -8.29 -23.01 -2.00
CA LEU A 83 -8.10 -22.91 -0.55
C LEU A 83 -6.64 -23.06 -0.09
N ASN A 84 -5.70 -23.32 -1.00
CA ASN A 84 -4.29 -23.55 -0.67
C ASN A 84 -3.36 -22.37 -0.97
N THR A 85 -3.83 -21.29 -1.57
CA THR A 85 -3.07 -20.05 -1.74
C THR A 85 -3.48 -19.07 -0.65
N ARG A 86 -2.55 -18.68 0.18
CA ARG A 86 -2.74 -17.66 1.20
C ARG A 86 -2.23 -16.34 0.64
N GLU A 87 -3.09 -15.34 0.61
CA GLU A 87 -2.68 -13.99 0.27
C GLU A 87 -1.73 -13.46 1.36
N TYR A 88 -0.49 -13.19 0.97
CA TYR A 88 0.50 -12.59 1.86
C TYR A 88 0.63 -11.11 1.56
N VAL A 89 0.13 -10.28 2.48
CA VAL A 89 0.18 -8.83 2.35
C VAL A 89 1.61 -8.34 2.56
N VAL A 90 2.15 -7.63 1.56
CA VAL A 90 3.52 -7.10 1.55
C VAL A 90 3.59 -5.59 1.72
N GLY A 91 2.45 -4.90 1.58
CA GLY A 91 2.35 -3.46 1.78
C GLY A 91 0.91 -2.99 1.79
N PHE A 92 0.69 -1.78 2.27
CA PHE A 92 -0.62 -1.14 2.32
C PHE A 92 -0.52 0.37 2.12
N SER A 93 -1.63 0.98 1.73
CA SER A 93 -1.81 2.43 1.77
C SER A 93 -3.21 2.75 2.25
N GLY A 94 -3.33 3.84 3.02
CA GLY A 94 -4.60 4.34 3.51
C GLY A 94 -4.72 5.85 3.33
N PHE A 95 -5.94 6.34 3.07
CA PHE A 95 -6.22 7.76 2.99
C PHE A 95 -7.61 8.08 3.53
N TRP A 96 -7.76 9.29 4.00
CA TRP A 96 -9.01 9.87 4.46
C TRP A 96 -9.55 10.83 3.39
N MET A 97 -10.81 10.61 2.97
CA MET A 97 -11.55 11.52 2.09
C MET A 97 -12.19 12.64 2.92
N MET A 98 -11.75 13.84 2.68
CA MET A 98 -12.39 15.08 3.11
C MET A 98 -13.07 15.75 1.90
N VAL A 99 -13.71 16.90 2.11
CA VAL A 99 -14.38 17.61 1.01
C VAL A 99 -13.32 18.05 -0.03
N GLY A 100 -13.30 17.35 -1.16
CA GLY A 100 -12.39 17.64 -2.28
C GLY A 100 -10.94 17.23 -2.07
N GLU A 101 -10.59 16.60 -0.95
CA GLU A 101 -9.22 16.22 -0.61
C GLU A 101 -9.12 14.75 -0.21
N ALA A 102 -8.11 14.06 -0.73
CA ALA A 102 -7.70 12.74 -0.27
C ALA A 102 -6.40 12.87 0.53
N HIS A 103 -6.48 12.75 1.85
CA HIS A 103 -5.34 12.85 2.74
C HIS A 103 -4.74 11.49 3.02
N ILE A 104 -3.54 11.22 2.50
CA ILE A 104 -2.83 9.95 2.73
C ILE A 104 -2.35 9.91 4.17
N ILE A 105 -2.82 8.91 4.91
CA ILE A 105 -2.48 8.70 6.33
C ILE A 105 -1.33 7.72 6.53
N ALA A 106 -1.11 6.79 5.59
CA ALA A 106 0.00 5.85 5.62
C ALA A 106 0.26 5.24 4.25
N ILE A 107 1.54 4.97 3.93
CA ILE A 107 2.00 4.04 2.90
C ILE A 107 3.12 3.22 3.52
N GLY A 108 2.87 1.93 3.76
CA GLY A 108 3.80 1.02 4.40
C GLY A 108 4.12 -0.18 3.52
N VAL A 109 5.40 -0.59 3.50
CA VAL A 109 5.88 -1.78 2.80
C VAL A 109 6.78 -2.57 3.74
N ARG A 110 6.59 -3.89 3.83
CA ARG A 110 7.46 -4.78 4.60
C ARG A 110 8.92 -4.58 4.22
N GLU A 111 9.81 -4.64 5.18
CA GLU A 111 11.23 -4.38 4.98
C GLU A 111 11.84 -5.22 3.85
N GLY A 112 11.63 -6.52 3.84
CA GLY A 112 12.14 -7.43 2.81
C GLY A 112 11.51 -7.26 1.42
N TYR A 113 10.53 -6.34 1.26
CA TYR A 113 9.83 -6.06 0.01
C TYR A 113 9.99 -4.60 -0.45
N ARG A 114 10.84 -3.83 0.24
CA ARG A 114 11.18 -2.45 -0.17
C ARG A 114 12.05 -2.47 -1.43
N GLN A 115 12.10 -1.34 -2.13
CA GLN A 115 12.86 -1.15 -3.38
C GLN A 115 12.40 -2.03 -4.57
N LEU A 116 11.28 -2.75 -4.43
CA LEU A 116 10.65 -3.53 -5.50
C LEU A 116 9.53 -2.76 -6.22
N GLY A 117 9.43 -1.43 -6.05
CA GLY A 117 8.39 -0.60 -6.67
C GLY A 117 6.99 -0.73 -6.03
N ILE A 118 6.84 -1.51 -4.94
CA ILE A 118 5.53 -1.76 -4.31
C ILE A 118 4.96 -0.47 -3.72
N GLY A 119 5.78 0.36 -3.05
CA GLY A 119 5.35 1.65 -2.52
C GLY A 119 4.86 2.60 -3.62
N GLU A 120 5.55 2.64 -4.76
CA GLU A 120 5.13 3.41 -5.93
C GLU A 120 3.79 2.91 -6.48
N ARG A 121 3.62 1.59 -6.56
CA ARG A 121 2.37 0.98 -7.03
C ARG A 121 1.19 1.24 -6.09
N LEU A 122 1.43 1.24 -4.77
CA LEU A 122 0.43 1.63 -3.77
C LEU A 122 0.03 3.10 -3.90
N LEU A 123 1.00 4.00 -4.11
CA LEU A 123 0.73 5.42 -4.36
C LEU A 123 -0.12 5.62 -5.61
N ILE A 124 0.22 4.95 -6.72
CA ILE A 124 -0.57 4.96 -7.97
C ILE A 124 -2.02 4.53 -7.68
N ALA A 125 -2.21 3.40 -7.02
CA ALA A 125 -3.55 2.88 -6.70
C ALA A 125 -4.33 3.84 -5.78
N THR A 126 -3.66 4.51 -4.87
CA THR A 126 -4.26 5.51 -3.98
C THR A 126 -4.74 6.73 -4.77
N ILE A 127 -3.93 7.27 -5.68
CA ILE A 127 -4.31 8.39 -6.54
C ILE A 127 -5.47 8.00 -7.47
N ASP A 128 -5.43 6.82 -8.11
CA ASP A 128 -6.52 6.31 -8.95
C ASP A 128 -7.84 6.21 -8.16
N LEU A 129 -7.77 5.71 -6.92
CA LEU A 129 -8.96 5.60 -6.07
C LEU A 129 -9.46 6.97 -5.61
N ALA A 130 -8.57 7.91 -5.28
CA ALA A 130 -8.92 9.29 -4.95
C ALA A 130 -9.63 9.99 -6.11
N GLN A 131 -9.15 9.80 -7.35
CA GLN A 131 -9.81 10.31 -8.56
C GLN A 131 -11.21 9.73 -8.75
N THR A 132 -11.36 8.41 -8.54
CA THR A 132 -12.67 7.74 -8.61
C THR A 132 -13.66 8.31 -7.60
N LEU A 133 -13.16 8.73 -6.43
CA LEU A 133 -13.93 9.36 -5.37
C LEU A 133 -14.07 10.89 -5.53
N ARG A 134 -13.62 11.44 -6.68
CA ARG A 134 -13.69 12.86 -7.03
C ARG A 134 -12.92 13.79 -6.09
N ALA A 135 -11.81 13.32 -5.54
CA ALA A 135 -10.87 14.24 -4.88
C ALA A 135 -10.31 15.24 -5.91
N ASN A 136 -10.13 16.47 -5.48
CA ASN A 136 -9.47 17.49 -6.29
C ASN A 136 -7.96 17.52 -6.06
N VAL A 137 -7.53 17.27 -4.83
CA VAL A 137 -6.11 17.24 -4.44
C VAL A 137 -5.81 16.01 -3.60
N VAL A 138 -4.54 15.59 -3.58
CA VAL A 138 -4.02 14.58 -2.68
C VAL A 138 -2.97 15.21 -1.79
N THR A 139 -3.06 15.00 -0.48
CA THR A 139 -2.14 15.56 0.51
C THR A 139 -1.53 14.47 1.37
N LEU A 140 -0.41 14.77 2.01
CA LEU A 140 0.23 13.90 2.99
C LEU A 140 1.20 14.67 3.90
N GLU A 141 1.56 14.04 5.03
CA GLU A 141 2.75 14.37 5.80
C GLU A 141 3.81 13.28 5.63
N VAL A 142 5.07 13.72 5.52
CA VAL A 142 6.23 12.83 5.42
C VAL A 142 7.36 13.34 6.31
N ARG A 143 8.10 12.43 6.94
CA ARG A 143 9.29 12.81 7.75
C ARG A 143 10.26 13.64 6.95
N ALA A 144 10.80 14.68 7.54
CA ALA A 144 11.79 15.54 6.89
C ALA A 144 13.04 14.77 6.44
N SER A 145 13.43 13.72 7.16
CA SER A 145 14.55 12.83 6.83
C SER A 145 14.25 11.82 5.73
N ASN A 146 12.96 11.53 5.43
CA ASN A 146 12.59 10.52 4.45
C ASN A 146 12.66 11.04 3.01
N MET A 147 13.89 11.33 2.56
CA MET A 147 14.13 11.86 1.21
C MET A 147 13.63 10.93 0.11
N ILE A 148 13.73 9.61 0.30
CA ILE A 148 13.30 8.61 -0.69
C ILE A 148 11.79 8.74 -0.95
N ALA A 149 10.99 8.85 0.09
CA ALA A 149 9.55 9.02 -0.06
C ALA A 149 9.21 10.41 -0.66
N GLN A 150 9.90 11.47 -0.22
CA GLN A 150 9.69 12.81 -0.77
C GLN A 150 9.96 12.85 -2.28
N GLU A 151 11.05 12.24 -2.76
CA GLU A 151 11.35 12.16 -4.19
C GLU A 151 10.30 11.32 -4.96
N LEU A 152 9.82 10.24 -4.37
CA LEU A 152 8.71 9.50 -4.95
C LEU A 152 7.45 10.39 -5.08
N TYR A 153 7.09 11.12 -4.04
CA TYR A 153 5.92 12.02 -4.09
C TYR A 153 6.09 13.15 -5.11
N LYS A 154 7.27 13.80 -5.14
CA LYS A 154 7.59 14.83 -6.16
C LYS A 154 7.43 14.31 -7.58
N LYS A 155 7.89 13.09 -7.86
CA LYS A 155 7.73 12.42 -9.15
C LYS A 155 6.26 12.35 -9.57
N TYR A 156 5.33 12.17 -8.62
CA TYR A 156 3.88 12.10 -8.85
C TYR A 156 3.16 13.45 -8.69
N GLY A 157 3.90 14.56 -8.77
CA GLY A 157 3.35 15.91 -8.81
C GLY A 157 3.02 16.51 -7.45
N PHE A 158 3.49 15.90 -6.35
CA PHE A 158 3.40 16.54 -5.03
C PHE A 158 4.45 17.63 -4.89
N GLN A 159 4.05 18.75 -4.31
CA GLN A 159 4.90 19.89 -3.99
C GLN A 159 4.88 20.12 -2.48
N VAL A 160 5.97 20.65 -1.94
CA VAL A 160 6.02 21.05 -0.52
C VAL A 160 5.12 22.27 -0.32
N THR A 161 4.12 22.15 0.54
CA THR A 161 3.16 23.21 0.85
C THR A 161 3.30 23.72 2.28
N GLY A 162 4.06 23.02 3.13
CA GLY A 162 4.26 23.43 4.51
C GLY A 162 5.18 22.49 5.29
N ARG A 163 5.32 22.82 6.58
CA ARG A 163 6.10 22.05 7.55
C ARG A 163 5.42 22.10 8.90
N ARG A 164 5.34 20.96 9.59
CA ARG A 164 4.89 20.88 10.99
C ARG A 164 6.09 20.60 11.86
N LEU A 165 6.43 21.53 12.74
CA LEU A 165 7.56 21.37 13.65
C LEU A 165 7.24 20.33 14.72
N LYS A 166 8.20 19.45 15.03
CA LYS A 166 8.11 18.44 16.09
C LYS A 166 6.86 17.58 15.98
N TYR A 167 6.47 17.23 14.76
CA TYR A 167 5.25 16.49 14.46
C TYR A 167 5.30 15.05 14.97
N TYR A 168 6.42 14.37 14.73
CA TYR A 168 6.63 12.99 15.16
C TYR A 168 7.08 12.97 16.62
N SER A 169 6.16 12.54 17.50
CA SER A 169 6.39 12.57 18.96
C SER A 169 7.47 11.60 19.44
N SER A 170 7.82 10.59 18.64
CA SER A 170 8.84 9.60 18.98
C SER A 170 10.24 10.18 19.13
N ASP A 171 10.58 11.18 18.30
CA ASP A 171 11.92 11.77 18.20
C ASP A 171 11.92 13.28 17.99
N GLY A 172 10.73 13.89 17.93
CA GLY A 172 10.56 15.31 17.70
C GLY A 172 10.89 15.76 16.28
N GLU A 173 10.94 14.83 15.32
CA GLU A 173 11.22 15.16 13.93
C GLU A 173 10.05 15.96 13.32
N ASP A 174 10.37 16.85 12.39
CA ASP A 174 9.40 17.63 11.65
C ASP A 174 8.74 16.80 10.53
N ALA A 175 7.50 17.12 10.20
CA ALA A 175 6.87 16.66 9.00
C ALA A 175 6.90 17.72 7.89
N ILE A 176 7.19 17.27 6.68
CA ILE A 176 6.98 18.05 5.46
C ILE A 176 5.56 17.76 4.99
N ILE A 177 4.76 18.81 4.79
CA ILE A 177 3.44 18.71 4.21
C ILE A 177 3.60 18.81 2.69
N MET A 178 3.06 17.85 1.97
CA MET A 178 3.09 17.83 0.51
C MET A 178 1.68 17.69 -0.05
N SER A 179 1.41 18.39 -1.17
CA SER A 179 0.13 18.39 -1.85
C SER A 179 0.33 18.36 -3.36
N THR A 180 -0.57 17.72 -4.07
CA THR A 180 -0.66 17.84 -5.53
C THR A 180 -1.40 19.13 -5.90
N ASP A 181 -1.22 19.58 -7.14
CA ASP A 181 -2.21 20.43 -7.83
C ASP A 181 -3.49 19.63 -8.07
N SER A 182 -4.47 20.24 -8.74
CA SER A 182 -5.70 19.53 -9.08
C SER A 182 -5.43 18.25 -9.86
N ILE A 183 -5.73 17.11 -9.24
CA ILE A 183 -5.58 15.78 -9.89
C ILE A 183 -6.61 15.55 -11.00
N ALA A 184 -7.62 16.43 -11.12
CA ALA A 184 -8.60 16.44 -12.20
C ALA A 184 -8.10 17.25 -13.42
N SER A 185 -7.01 18.02 -13.29
CA SER A 185 -6.47 18.83 -14.40
C SER A 185 -5.94 17.95 -15.54
N LEU A 186 -6.08 18.42 -16.78
CA LEU A 186 -5.58 17.70 -17.96
C LEU A 186 -4.06 17.46 -17.90
N VAL A 187 -3.32 18.42 -17.35
CA VAL A 187 -1.86 18.34 -17.18
C VAL A 187 -1.49 17.21 -16.22
N PHE A 188 -2.10 17.18 -15.04
CA PHE A 188 -1.88 16.11 -14.08
C PHE A 188 -2.24 14.74 -14.66
N GLN A 189 -3.41 14.63 -15.29
CA GLN A 189 -3.91 13.39 -15.89
C GLN A 189 -2.99 12.85 -16.99
N ALA A 190 -2.41 13.72 -17.83
CA ALA A 190 -1.47 13.32 -18.87
C ALA A 190 -0.16 12.79 -18.27
N SER A 191 0.43 13.53 -17.33
CA SER A 191 1.65 13.13 -16.62
C SER A 191 1.45 11.84 -15.85
N PHE A 192 0.36 11.72 -15.10
CA PHE A 192 0.06 10.54 -14.28
C PHE A 192 -0.14 9.28 -15.14
N ARG A 193 -0.80 9.38 -16.30
CA ARG A 193 -0.91 8.25 -17.26
C ARG A 193 0.44 7.78 -17.76
N GLN A 194 1.34 8.73 -18.11
CA GLN A 194 2.70 8.39 -18.54
C GLN A 194 3.47 7.68 -17.44
N LEU A 195 3.47 8.21 -16.21
CA LEU A 195 4.16 7.62 -15.06
C LEU A 195 3.65 6.20 -14.72
N LYS A 196 2.34 5.97 -14.86
CA LYS A 196 1.75 4.62 -14.70
C LYS A 196 2.26 3.66 -15.77
N ALA A 197 2.34 4.11 -17.02
CA ALA A 197 2.85 3.29 -18.13
C ALA A 197 4.33 2.95 -17.92
N ASP A 198 5.15 3.92 -17.54
CA ASP A 198 6.57 3.74 -17.27
C ASP A 198 6.82 2.78 -16.09
N HIS A 199 6.02 2.92 -15.03
CA HIS A 199 6.06 1.98 -13.91
C HIS A 199 5.72 0.56 -14.34
N ALA A 200 4.66 0.38 -15.13
CA ALA A 200 4.23 -0.92 -15.61
C ALA A 200 5.28 -1.57 -16.54
N GLN A 201 5.95 -0.79 -17.38
CA GLN A 201 7.01 -1.26 -18.27
C GLN A 201 8.23 -1.72 -17.47
N ARG A 202 8.75 -0.90 -16.55
CA ARG A 202 9.90 -1.25 -15.70
C ARG A 202 9.69 -2.56 -14.94
N HIS A 203 8.47 -2.80 -14.44
CA HIS A 203 8.17 -4.03 -13.72
C HIS A 203 8.01 -5.25 -14.61
N ARG A 204 7.63 -5.11 -15.89
CA ARG A 204 7.64 -6.20 -16.86
C ARG A 204 9.06 -6.57 -17.28
N GLU A 205 9.92 -5.59 -17.47
CA GLU A 205 11.32 -5.81 -17.86
C GLU A 205 12.12 -6.53 -16.76
N ILE A 206 11.90 -6.20 -15.48
CA ILE A 206 12.50 -6.90 -14.34
C ILE A 206 12.09 -8.38 -14.31
N ILE A 207 10.84 -8.69 -14.65
CA ILE A 207 10.35 -10.07 -14.77
C ILE A 207 11.00 -10.78 -15.98
N GLY A 208 11.25 -10.07 -17.08
CA GLY A 208 11.89 -10.62 -18.30
C GLY A 208 13.40 -10.86 -18.17
N LEU A 209 14.09 -10.12 -17.31
CA LEU A 209 15.54 -10.27 -17.08
C LEU A 209 15.91 -11.38 -16.09
N VAL A 210 14.96 -11.93 -15.37
CA VAL A 210 15.11 -13.02 -14.39
C VAL A 210 14.68 -14.38 -14.96
N GLY A 211 14.23 -14.44 -16.19
CA GLY A 211 13.95 -15.64 -17.00
C GLY A 211 15.10 -15.97 -17.92
#